data_cdde1f34a1321eaa660e10021223fb90
#
_entry.id   cdde1f34a1321eaa660e10021223fb90
#
_cell.length_a   1.000
_cell.length_b   1.000
_cell.length_c   1.000
_cell.angle_alpha   90.00
_cell.angle_beta   90.00
_cell.angle_gamma   90.00
#
_symmetry.space_group_name_H-M   'P 1'
#
loop_
_entity.id
_entity.type
_entity.pdbx_description
1 polymer ?
#
loop_
_entity_poly.entity_id
_entity_poly.type
_entity_poly.pdbx_seq_one_letter_code
_entity_poly.pdbx_strand_id
1 'polypeptide(L)'
;MGNFSNLVMTDNGRIMFADVQAGAVLIPTKIVIGSGNMPTSQTPATMTAVVTPVKELTINKRERLPDGKVAFGGVYSNADIVTAFYFRELALFCRAEYRDASGNVTRSLDEVLYCYGNAGSSADYMPAYSTNTAVEKQIDLVVWIGNAAAVDLTIDSGIWVTQSQLANALAAIDLNITDAVTGVKYKWGISNGAVYIEEVG
;
A
#
# COMPACT_ATOMS: atom_id res chain seq x y z
N MET A 1 1.86 -8.61 15.24
CA MET A 1 1.49 -7.44 14.43
C MET A 1 0.72 -6.50 15.32
N GLY A 2 1.18 -5.23 15.46
CA GLY A 2 0.54 -4.25 16.33
C GLY A 2 -0.95 -4.18 16.07
N ASN A 3 -1.73 -4.13 17.12
CA ASN A 3 -3.17 -4.12 16.99
C ASN A 3 -3.66 -2.69 16.68
N PHE A 4 -3.75 -2.35 15.39
CA PHE A 4 -4.37 -1.12 14.90
C PHE A 4 -5.89 -1.29 14.69
N SER A 5 -6.57 -1.99 15.61
CA SER A 5 -8.01 -2.25 15.53
C SER A 5 -8.88 -0.98 15.43
N ASN A 6 -8.28 0.19 15.63
CA ASN A 6 -8.96 1.48 15.66
C ASN A 6 -8.34 2.47 14.65
N LEU A 7 -8.16 2.08 13.39
CA LEU A 7 -7.91 3.07 12.35
C LEU A 7 -9.19 3.87 12.12
N VAL A 8 -9.19 5.14 12.50
CA VAL A 8 -10.35 6.02 12.50
C VAL A 8 -10.14 7.14 11.48
N MET A 9 -11.20 7.45 10.73
CA MET A 9 -11.21 8.65 9.90
C MET A 9 -11.18 9.90 10.80
N THR A 10 -10.25 10.81 10.51
CA THR A 10 -10.09 12.05 11.27
C THR A 10 -11.20 13.05 10.95
N ASP A 11 -11.31 14.13 11.74
CA ASP A 11 -12.25 15.21 11.48
C ASP A 11 -11.95 15.87 10.12
N ASN A 12 -10.68 16.12 9.80
CA ASN A 12 -10.27 16.63 8.49
C ASN A 12 -10.55 15.61 7.38
N GLY A 13 -10.36 14.31 7.65
CA GLY A 13 -10.74 13.24 6.73
C GLY A 13 -12.22 13.22 6.43
N ARG A 14 -13.10 13.47 7.43
CA ARG A 14 -14.55 13.56 7.24
C ARG A 14 -14.96 14.78 6.41
N ILE A 15 -14.29 15.93 6.61
CA ILE A 15 -14.52 17.11 5.78
C ILE A 15 -14.16 16.80 4.32
N MET A 16 -12.96 16.25 4.08
CA MET A 16 -12.53 15.86 2.73
C MET A 16 -13.46 14.79 2.13
N PHE A 17 -13.95 13.85 2.93
CA PHE A 17 -14.91 12.84 2.47
C PHE A 17 -16.22 13.48 1.99
N ALA A 18 -16.69 14.54 2.64
CA ALA A 18 -17.86 15.29 2.17
C ALA A 18 -17.62 15.96 0.81
N ASP A 19 -16.43 16.53 0.58
CA ASP A 19 -16.03 17.05 -0.74
C ASP A 19 -16.01 15.95 -1.80
N VAL A 20 -15.54 14.75 -1.45
CA VAL A 20 -15.54 13.58 -2.35
C VAL A 20 -16.96 13.15 -2.70
N GLN A 21 -17.89 13.16 -1.74
CA GLN A 21 -19.31 12.91 -1.99
C GLN A 21 -19.96 14.02 -2.87
N ALA A 22 -19.42 15.23 -2.82
CA ALA A 22 -19.83 16.35 -3.67
C ALA A 22 -19.16 16.36 -5.05
N GLY A 23 -18.38 15.31 -5.41
CA GLY A 23 -17.82 15.12 -6.74
C GLY A 23 -16.30 15.36 -6.85
N ALA A 24 -15.60 15.62 -5.76
CA ALA A 24 -14.15 15.63 -5.79
C ALA A 24 -13.56 14.20 -5.91
N VAL A 25 -12.41 14.09 -6.54
CA VAL A 25 -11.63 12.84 -6.65
C VAL A 25 -10.68 12.73 -5.46
N LEU A 26 -10.79 11.66 -4.68
CA LEU A 26 -9.87 11.37 -3.58
C LEU A 26 -8.54 10.82 -4.11
N ILE A 27 -7.45 11.40 -3.65
CA ILE A 27 -6.08 11.02 -4.02
C ILE A 27 -5.30 10.69 -2.76
N PRO A 28 -5.17 9.41 -2.39
CA PRO A 28 -4.27 8.99 -1.34
C PRO A 28 -2.82 9.28 -1.76
N THR A 29 -2.05 9.92 -0.87
CA THR A 29 -0.72 10.41 -1.18
C THR A 29 0.38 9.56 -0.57
N LYS A 30 0.23 9.22 0.70
CA LYS A 30 1.22 8.43 1.45
C LYS A 30 0.62 7.74 2.67
N ILE A 31 1.30 6.69 3.10
CA ILE A 31 1.12 6.08 4.41
C ILE A 31 2.29 6.52 5.29
N VAL A 32 2.02 6.97 6.51
CA VAL A 32 3.06 7.34 7.46
C VAL A 32 2.99 6.42 8.67
N ILE A 33 4.14 5.87 9.03
CA ILE A 33 4.31 5.13 10.27
C ILE A 33 5.09 5.97 11.28
N GLY A 34 4.73 5.84 12.55
CA GLY A 34 5.34 6.61 13.61
C GLY A 34 5.51 5.82 14.91
N SER A 35 6.25 6.43 15.83
CA SER A 35 6.58 5.85 17.14
C SER A 35 5.95 6.61 18.32
N GLY A 36 5.21 7.68 18.06
CA GLY A 36 4.68 8.57 19.09
C GLY A 36 3.53 7.94 19.88
N ASN A 37 3.37 8.41 21.10
CA ASN A 37 2.15 8.19 21.87
C ASN A 37 1.14 9.28 21.55
N MET A 38 -0.09 8.90 21.29
CA MET A 38 -1.16 9.87 21.10
C MET A 38 -1.34 10.69 22.39
N PRO A 39 -1.45 12.03 22.30
CA PRO A 39 -1.72 12.87 23.46
C PRO A 39 -3.02 12.45 24.17
N THR A 40 -3.02 12.45 25.49
CA THR A 40 -4.17 12.04 26.31
C THR A 40 -5.39 12.96 26.14
N SER A 41 -5.17 14.18 25.67
CA SER A 41 -6.22 15.18 25.36
C SER A 41 -6.86 15.00 23.98
N GLN A 42 -6.34 14.07 23.16
CA GLN A 42 -6.80 13.84 21.79
C GLN A 42 -7.36 12.42 21.61
N THR A 43 -8.14 12.25 20.57
CA THR A 43 -8.63 10.98 20.09
C THR A 43 -8.09 10.74 18.67
N PRO A 44 -8.10 9.52 18.14
CA PRO A 44 -7.71 9.30 16.75
C PRO A 44 -8.45 10.18 15.74
N ALA A 45 -9.70 10.52 16.02
CA ALA A 45 -10.51 11.38 15.17
C ALA A 45 -10.05 12.85 15.17
N THR A 46 -9.54 13.35 16.27
CA THR A 46 -9.11 14.76 16.41
C THR A 46 -7.65 14.99 16.03
N MET A 47 -6.92 13.94 15.69
CA MET A 47 -5.53 14.06 15.24
C MET A 47 -5.44 14.78 13.89
N THR A 48 -4.47 15.68 13.79
CA THR A 48 -4.17 16.43 12.56
C THR A 48 -2.80 16.11 11.97
N ALA A 49 -1.95 15.43 12.73
CA ALA A 49 -0.61 15.00 12.34
C ALA A 49 -0.19 13.73 13.08
N VAL A 50 0.81 13.04 12.57
CA VAL A 50 1.53 11.97 13.27
C VAL A 50 2.44 12.61 14.32
N VAL A 51 2.42 12.10 15.55
CA VAL A 51 3.15 12.69 16.68
C VAL A 51 4.67 12.58 16.49
N THR A 52 5.13 11.38 16.13
CA THR A 52 6.55 11.11 15.88
C THR A 52 6.70 10.27 14.62
N PRO A 53 6.68 10.91 13.46
CA PRO A 53 6.83 10.20 12.19
C PRO A 53 8.23 9.56 12.10
N VAL A 54 8.27 8.30 11.65
CA VAL A 54 9.51 7.55 11.45
C VAL A 54 9.77 7.30 9.98
N LYS A 55 8.73 6.90 9.23
CA LYS A 55 8.88 6.58 7.82
C LYS A 55 7.61 6.85 7.04
N GLU A 56 7.78 7.39 5.85
CA GLU A 56 6.74 7.50 4.84
C GLU A 56 6.82 6.32 3.88
N LEU A 57 5.68 5.74 3.55
CA LEU A 57 5.57 4.64 2.59
C LEU A 57 4.81 5.14 1.37
N THR A 58 5.36 4.86 0.21
CA THR A 58 4.65 5.03 -1.06
C THR A 58 3.51 4.01 -1.13
N ILE A 59 2.34 4.46 -1.57
CA ILE A 59 1.19 3.58 -1.77
C ILE A 59 1.38 2.86 -3.11
N ASN A 60 1.56 1.55 -3.03
CA ASN A 60 1.79 0.69 -4.19
C ASN A 60 0.72 -0.39 -4.36
N LYS A 61 -0.26 -0.43 -3.45
CA LYS A 61 -1.42 -1.32 -3.54
C LYS A 61 -2.69 -0.52 -3.36
N ARG A 62 -3.67 -0.80 -4.21
CA ARG A 62 -5.06 -0.37 -4.07
C ARG A 62 -5.95 -1.56 -4.42
N GLU A 63 -6.81 -1.93 -3.49
CA GLU A 63 -7.74 -3.04 -3.68
C GLU A 63 -9.14 -2.62 -3.23
N ARG A 64 -10.12 -2.72 -4.12
CA ARG A 64 -11.53 -2.51 -3.76
C ARG A 64 -12.03 -3.72 -2.99
N LEU A 65 -12.54 -3.47 -1.81
CA LEU A 65 -13.18 -4.45 -0.95
C LEU A 65 -14.71 -4.31 -0.99
N PRO A 66 -15.45 -5.31 -0.53
CA PRO A 66 -16.90 -5.20 -0.32
C PRO A 66 -17.27 -4.01 0.60
N ASP A 67 -18.55 -3.64 0.60
CA ASP A 67 -19.15 -2.65 1.52
C ASP A 67 -18.55 -1.23 1.40
N GLY A 68 -18.12 -0.81 0.21
CA GLY A 68 -17.59 0.54 0.00
C GLY A 68 -16.24 0.79 0.66
N LYS A 69 -15.48 -0.26 0.91
CA LYS A 69 -14.13 -0.19 1.47
C LYS A 69 -13.06 -0.26 0.38
N VAL A 70 -11.89 0.29 0.68
CA VAL A 70 -10.68 0.13 -0.11
C VAL A 70 -9.51 -0.15 0.82
N ALA A 71 -8.68 -1.11 0.44
CA ALA A 71 -7.38 -1.32 1.04
C ALA A 71 -6.33 -0.52 0.26
N PHE A 72 -5.59 0.32 0.97
CA PHE A 72 -4.37 0.97 0.48
C PHE A 72 -3.18 0.31 1.16
N GLY A 73 -2.17 -0.04 0.38
CA GLY A 73 -0.99 -0.72 0.90
C GLY A 73 0.30 -0.06 0.48
N GLY A 74 1.29 -0.18 1.36
CA GLY A 74 2.67 0.21 1.12
C GLY A 74 3.62 -0.81 1.73
N VAL A 75 4.87 -0.78 1.28
CA VAL A 75 5.89 -1.67 1.82
C VAL A 75 6.79 -0.92 2.77
N TYR A 76 6.87 -1.45 3.97
CA TYR A 76 7.86 -1.07 4.95
C TYR A 76 9.13 -1.92 4.76
N SER A 77 10.27 -1.26 4.68
CA SER A 77 11.58 -1.88 4.86
C SER A 77 12.35 -1.13 5.93
N ASN A 78 13.10 -1.83 6.76
CA ASN A 78 13.95 -1.19 7.76
C ASN A 78 15.35 -0.85 7.23
N ALA A 79 15.62 -0.96 5.94
CA ALA A 79 16.94 -0.78 5.34
C ALA A 79 17.61 0.57 5.66
N ASP A 80 16.83 1.62 5.94
CA ASP A 80 17.26 2.97 6.30
C ASP A 80 17.02 3.31 7.80
N ILE A 81 16.58 2.33 8.59
CA ILE A 81 16.27 2.53 10.01
C ILE A 81 17.52 2.30 10.85
N VAL A 82 18.12 3.38 11.34
CA VAL A 82 19.34 3.34 12.17
C VAL A 82 19.06 3.14 13.66
N THR A 83 17.84 3.44 14.12
CA THR A 83 17.43 3.29 15.52
C THR A 83 16.14 2.51 15.60
N ALA A 84 16.13 1.45 16.39
CA ALA A 84 14.93 0.65 16.61
C ALA A 84 13.82 1.49 17.26
N PHE A 85 12.56 1.16 16.95
CA PHE A 85 11.41 1.89 17.46
C PHE A 85 10.21 0.97 17.72
N TYR A 86 9.23 1.46 18.44
CA TYR A 86 7.92 0.81 18.53
C TYR A 86 6.96 1.42 17.52
N PHE A 87 6.43 0.59 16.63
CA PHE A 87 5.44 0.97 15.62
C PHE A 87 4.09 1.24 16.30
N ARG A 88 3.86 2.49 16.73
CA ARG A 88 2.66 2.91 17.44
C ARG A 88 1.65 3.62 16.56
N GLU A 89 2.09 4.35 15.56
CA GLU A 89 1.24 5.21 14.77
C GLU A 89 1.15 4.73 13.32
N LEU A 90 -0.07 4.67 12.81
CA LEU A 90 -0.36 4.36 11.43
C LEU A 90 -1.31 5.41 10.87
N ALA A 91 -0.94 6.04 9.77
CA ALA A 91 -1.67 7.17 9.20
C ALA A 91 -1.76 7.06 7.68
N LEU A 92 -2.92 7.44 7.13
CA LEU A 92 -3.13 7.66 5.71
C LEU A 92 -3.31 9.15 5.46
N PHE A 93 -2.53 9.70 4.55
CA PHE A 93 -2.69 11.06 4.04
C PHE A 93 -3.36 11.03 2.69
N CYS A 94 -4.27 11.98 2.47
CA CYS A 94 -4.98 12.17 1.22
C CYS A 94 -5.09 13.65 0.88
N ARG A 95 -5.19 13.95 -0.41
CA ARG A 95 -5.68 15.21 -0.96
C ARG A 95 -6.89 14.93 -1.83
N ALA A 96 -7.58 15.95 -2.29
CA ALA A 96 -8.68 15.78 -3.23
C ALA A 96 -8.66 16.87 -4.30
N GLU A 97 -9.26 16.57 -5.45
CA GLU A 97 -9.32 17.48 -6.60
C GLU A 97 -10.71 17.47 -7.21
N TYR A 98 -11.22 18.65 -7.55
CA TYR A 98 -12.34 18.79 -8.47
C TYR A 98 -11.82 18.83 -9.89
N ARG A 99 -12.48 18.11 -10.78
CA ARG A 99 -12.11 18.05 -12.20
C ARG A 99 -13.33 18.39 -13.07
N ASP A 100 -13.07 19.02 -14.22
CA ASP A 100 -14.09 19.27 -15.23
C ASP A 100 -14.43 18.00 -16.03
N ALA A 101 -15.39 18.09 -16.94
CA ALA A 101 -15.79 16.98 -17.81
C ALA A 101 -14.66 16.48 -18.73
N SER A 102 -13.63 17.28 -18.96
CA SER A 102 -12.45 16.93 -19.75
C SER A 102 -11.33 16.32 -18.89
N GLY A 103 -11.54 16.21 -17.55
CA GLY A 103 -10.58 15.67 -16.60
C GLY A 103 -9.55 16.67 -16.08
N ASN A 104 -9.62 17.94 -16.49
CA ASN A 104 -8.70 18.97 -16.00
C ASN A 104 -9.02 19.34 -14.56
N VAL A 105 -7.98 19.54 -13.75
CA VAL A 105 -8.14 19.97 -12.36
C VAL A 105 -8.62 21.42 -12.33
N THR A 106 -9.78 21.64 -11.72
CA THR A 106 -10.39 22.99 -11.54
C THR A 106 -10.13 23.56 -10.15
N ARG A 107 -9.98 22.68 -9.15
CA ARG A 107 -9.65 23.04 -7.77
C ARG A 107 -8.95 21.89 -7.08
N SER A 108 -7.85 22.18 -6.38
CA SER A 108 -7.17 21.23 -5.49
C SER A 108 -7.46 21.57 -4.03
N LEU A 109 -7.63 20.53 -3.21
CA LEU A 109 -7.71 20.62 -1.77
C LEU A 109 -6.38 20.13 -1.18
N ASP A 110 -5.97 20.75 -0.09
CA ASP A 110 -4.70 20.45 0.57
C ASP A 110 -4.65 19.01 1.10
N GLU A 111 -3.44 18.48 1.25
CA GLU A 111 -3.20 17.19 1.88
C GLU A 111 -3.57 17.25 3.36
N VAL A 112 -4.36 16.27 3.81
CA VAL A 112 -4.75 16.13 5.21
C VAL A 112 -4.47 14.73 5.73
N LEU A 113 -4.33 14.61 7.05
CA LEU A 113 -4.39 13.33 7.73
C LEU A 113 -5.83 12.78 7.60
N TYR A 114 -6.02 11.79 6.73
CA TYR A 114 -7.34 11.24 6.41
C TYR A 114 -7.80 10.20 7.42
N CYS A 115 -6.91 9.26 7.77
CA CYS A 115 -7.16 8.26 8.80
C CYS A 115 -5.95 8.15 9.72
N TYR A 116 -6.21 7.87 11.00
CA TYR A 116 -5.18 7.70 12.01
C TYR A 116 -5.52 6.54 12.96
N GLY A 117 -4.50 5.80 13.36
CA GLY A 117 -4.58 4.77 14.39
C GLY A 117 -3.34 4.77 15.27
N ASN A 118 -3.52 4.44 16.54
CA ASN A 118 -2.43 4.31 17.50
C ASN A 118 -2.55 2.99 18.26
N ALA A 119 -1.51 2.17 18.22
CA ALA A 119 -1.49 0.85 18.88
C ALA A 119 -1.20 0.94 20.39
N GLY A 120 -0.80 2.10 20.88
CA GLY A 120 -0.50 2.32 22.30
C GLY A 120 0.54 1.32 22.83
N SER A 121 0.16 0.60 23.90
CA SER A 121 1.01 -0.43 24.51
C SER A 121 1.12 -1.72 23.71
N SER A 122 0.24 -1.94 22.72
CA SER A 122 0.24 -3.12 21.84
C SER A 122 1.09 -2.93 20.58
N ALA A 123 2.01 -1.97 20.62
CA ALA A 123 2.87 -1.65 19.48
C ALA A 123 3.91 -2.75 19.22
N ASP A 124 4.15 -3.04 17.93
CA ASP A 124 5.23 -3.94 17.51
C ASP A 124 6.60 -3.27 17.65
N TYR A 125 7.58 -4.05 18.08
CA TYR A 125 8.98 -3.63 18.03
C TYR A 125 9.51 -3.77 16.61
N MET A 126 10.11 -2.70 16.10
CA MET A 126 10.75 -2.63 14.80
C MET A 126 12.26 -2.45 15.00
N PRO A 127 13.08 -3.45 14.62
CA PRO A 127 14.53 -3.38 14.82
C PRO A 127 15.18 -2.37 13.87
N ALA A 128 16.30 -1.81 14.30
CA ALA A 128 17.24 -1.15 13.41
C ALA A 128 17.77 -2.15 12.37
N TYR A 129 18.16 -1.64 11.22
CA TYR A 129 18.72 -2.48 10.17
C TYR A 129 20.08 -3.08 10.58
N SER A 130 20.24 -4.35 10.30
CA SER A 130 21.53 -5.04 10.20
C SER A 130 21.38 -6.20 9.23
N THR A 131 22.48 -6.77 8.78
CA THR A 131 22.46 -7.93 7.87
C THR A 131 21.66 -9.12 8.41
N ASN A 132 21.57 -9.23 9.73
CA ASN A 132 20.82 -10.31 10.40
C ASN A 132 19.41 -9.90 10.83
N THR A 133 19.03 -8.63 10.69
CA THR A 133 17.74 -8.06 11.10
C THR A 133 17.05 -7.26 10.00
N ALA A 134 17.28 -7.63 8.73
CA ALA A 134 16.52 -7.06 7.63
C ALA A 134 15.05 -7.47 7.75
N VAL A 135 14.16 -6.47 7.70
CA VAL A 135 12.71 -6.66 7.83
C VAL A 135 12.03 -5.96 6.66
N GLU A 136 11.20 -6.71 5.96
CA GLU A 136 10.24 -6.15 4.99
C GLU A 136 8.84 -6.62 5.35
N LYS A 137 7.88 -5.70 5.35
CA LYS A 137 6.47 -5.98 5.65
C LYS A 137 5.57 -5.20 4.71
N GLN A 138 4.54 -5.84 4.20
CA GLN A 138 3.43 -5.13 3.59
C GLN A 138 2.51 -4.59 4.69
N ILE A 139 2.13 -3.33 4.58
CA ILE A 139 1.22 -2.65 5.50
C ILE A 139 0.01 -2.20 4.71
N ASP A 140 -1.14 -2.78 5.02
CA ASP A 140 -2.41 -2.47 4.38
C ASP A 140 -3.33 -1.72 5.36
N LEU A 141 -3.91 -0.62 4.90
CA LEU A 141 -4.93 0.14 5.61
C LEU A 141 -6.26 -0.05 4.90
N VAL A 142 -7.26 -0.52 5.62
CA VAL A 142 -8.61 -0.62 5.10
C VAL A 142 -9.41 0.60 5.54
N VAL A 143 -9.86 1.39 4.58
CA VAL A 143 -10.64 2.60 4.82
C VAL A 143 -11.99 2.51 4.13
N TRP A 144 -12.99 3.17 4.72
CA TRP A 144 -14.29 3.29 4.10
C TRP A 144 -14.35 4.55 3.25
N ILE A 145 -14.72 4.39 1.97
CA ILE A 145 -14.84 5.49 1.01
C ILE A 145 -16.28 5.67 0.49
N GLY A 146 -17.22 4.87 0.98
CA GLY A 146 -18.63 4.95 0.58
C GLY A 146 -18.82 4.81 -0.93
N ASN A 147 -19.70 5.63 -1.49
CA ASN A 147 -20.02 5.68 -2.91
C ASN A 147 -19.17 6.73 -3.67
N ALA A 148 -17.93 6.98 -3.25
CA ALA A 148 -17.07 7.91 -3.96
C ALA A 148 -16.97 7.54 -5.44
N ALA A 149 -17.27 8.49 -6.32
CA ALA A 149 -17.34 8.27 -7.76
C ALA A 149 -15.96 7.92 -8.34
N ALA A 150 -14.91 8.48 -7.77
CA ALA A 150 -13.55 8.21 -8.20
C ALA A 150 -12.55 8.31 -7.03
N VAL A 151 -11.61 7.38 -7.02
CA VAL A 151 -10.38 7.45 -6.21
C VAL A 151 -9.24 7.28 -7.19
N ASP A 152 -8.45 8.32 -7.37
CA ASP A 152 -7.29 8.30 -8.25
C ASP A 152 -6.03 7.99 -7.43
N LEU A 153 -5.25 7.07 -7.94
CA LEU A 153 -3.98 6.68 -7.37
C LEU A 153 -3.03 6.31 -8.49
N THR A 154 -1.97 7.07 -8.64
CA THR A 154 -0.84 6.65 -9.47
C THR A 154 -0.03 5.62 -8.68
N ILE A 155 -0.14 4.35 -9.08
CA ILE A 155 0.65 3.27 -8.49
C ILE A 155 1.98 3.24 -9.22
N ASP A 156 3.08 3.43 -8.49
CA ASP A 156 4.39 3.07 -9.01
C ASP A 156 4.52 1.55 -8.97
N SER A 157 4.25 0.91 -10.12
CA SER A 157 4.28 -0.55 -10.28
C SER A 157 5.69 -1.13 -10.26
N GLY A 158 6.73 -0.29 -10.06
CA GLY A 158 8.13 -0.71 -10.22
C GLY A 158 8.67 -1.60 -9.11
N ILE A 159 7.99 -1.76 -7.98
CA ILE A 159 8.60 -2.37 -6.79
C ILE A 159 7.89 -3.65 -6.30
N TRP A 160 6.62 -3.89 -6.62
CA TRP A 160 5.90 -5.06 -6.09
C TRP A 160 5.05 -5.76 -7.14
N VAL A 161 5.29 -7.07 -7.25
CA VAL A 161 4.46 -7.98 -8.04
C VAL A 161 3.56 -8.72 -7.06
N THR A 162 2.25 -8.60 -7.20
CA THR A 162 1.32 -9.43 -6.43
C THR A 162 1.51 -10.90 -6.80
N GLN A 163 1.10 -11.82 -5.92
CA GLN A 163 1.15 -13.25 -6.23
C GLN A 163 0.44 -13.58 -7.56
N SER A 164 -0.67 -12.90 -7.86
CA SER A 164 -1.39 -13.05 -9.13
C SER A 164 -0.60 -12.51 -10.32
N GLN A 165 0.07 -11.36 -10.18
CA GLN A 165 0.92 -10.79 -11.23
C GLN A 165 2.14 -11.67 -11.48
N LEU A 166 2.77 -12.19 -10.41
CA LEU A 166 3.88 -13.15 -10.53
C LEU A 166 3.41 -14.44 -11.21
N ALA A 167 2.27 -14.99 -10.81
CA ALA A 167 1.71 -16.18 -11.43
C ALA A 167 1.39 -15.96 -12.92
N ASN A 168 0.81 -14.80 -13.26
CA ASN A 168 0.52 -14.43 -14.65
C ASN A 168 1.82 -14.21 -15.47
N ALA A 169 2.82 -13.56 -14.86
CA ALA A 169 4.12 -13.38 -15.51
C ALA A 169 4.84 -14.72 -15.73
N LEU A 170 4.81 -15.61 -14.74
CA LEU A 170 5.37 -16.96 -14.85
C LEU A 170 4.61 -17.80 -15.89
N ALA A 171 3.27 -17.68 -15.96
CA ALA A 171 2.46 -18.36 -16.96
C ALA A 171 2.69 -17.82 -18.38
N ALA A 172 3.11 -16.55 -18.51
CA ALA A 172 3.44 -15.93 -19.78
C ALA A 172 4.87 -16.22 -20.27
N ILE A 173 5.73 -16.76 -19.41
CA ILE A 173 7.08 -17.20 -19.80
C ILE A 173 6.93 -18.46 -20.66
N ASP A 174 7.18 -18.32 -21.95
CA ASP A 174 7.28 -19.48 -22.82
C ASP A 174 8.61 -20.20 -22.51
N LEU A 175 8.51 -21.29 -21.76
CA LEU A 175 9.64 -22.14 -21.44
C LEU A 175 9.98 -23.11 -22.59
N ASN A 176 9.32 -22.99 -23.74
CA ASN A 176 9.56 -23.79 -24.89
C ASN A 176 10.75 -23.23 -25.69
N ILE A 177 11.65 -24.10 -26.06
CA ILE A 177 12.75 -23.81 -26.98
C ILE A 177 12.27 -24.25 -28.35
N THR A 178 12.28 -23.36 -29.33
CA THR A 178 11.96 -23.74 -30.72
C THR A 178 13.26 -24.02 -31.47
N ASP A 179 13.38 -25.20 -32.04
CA ASP A 179 14.48 -25.53 -32.96
C ASP A 179 14.33 -24.64 -34.22
N ALA A 180 15.35 -23.84 -34.48
CA ALA A 180 15.35 -22.90 -35.60
C ALA A 180 15.34 -23.53 -37.00
N VAL A 181 15.72 -24.82 -37.10
CA VAL A 181 15.82 -25.56 -38.37
C VAL A 181 14.54 -26.35 -38.62
N THR A 182 14.05 -27.06 -37.60
CA THR A 182 12.90 -27.96 -37.74
C THR A 182 11.58 -27.32 -37.35
N GLY A 183 11.59 -26.20 -36.59
CA GLY A 183 10.42 -25.56 -36.03
C GLY A 183 9.78 -26.34 -34.87
N VAL A 184 10.38 -27.45 -34.46
CA VAL A 184 9.86 -28.27 -33.37
C VAL A 184 10.04 -27.54 -32.05
N LYS A 185 9.03 -27.59 -31.19
CA LYS A 185 9.04 -26.96 -29.85
C LYS A 185 9.43 -28.02 -28.81
N TYR A 186 10.30 -27.62 -27.93
CA TYR A 186 10.77 -28.44 -26.80
C TYR A 186 10.52 -27.70 -25.51
N LYS A 187 10.09 -28.42 -24.48
CA LYS A 187 10.00 -27.94 -23.10
C LYS A 187 11.14 -28.51 -22.29
N TRP A 188 11.80 -27.67 -21.51
CA TRP A 188 12.82 -28.14 -20.57
C TRP A 188 12.25 -28.20 -19.14
N GLY A 189 12.79 -29.06 -18.32
CA GLY A 189 12.39 -29.22 -16.92
C GLY A 189 13.50 -29.87 -16.09
N ILE A 190 13.23 -30.00 -14.79
CA ILE A 190 14.09 -30.68 -13.85
C ILE A 190 13.29 -31.81 -13.20
N SER A 191 13.82 -33.04 -13.27
CA SER A 191 13.25 -34.20 -12.58
C SER A 191 14.36 -34.92 -11.84
N ASN A 192 14.17 -35.19 -10.56
CA ASN A 192 15.18 -35.85 -9.69
C ASN A 192 16.57 -35.18 -9.75
N GLY A 193 16.61 -33.85 -9.87
CA GLY A 193 17.86 -33.08 -9.97
C GLY A 193 18.56 -33.10 -11.34
N ALA A 194 18.00 -33.81 -12.32
CA ALA A 194 18.51 -33.82 -13.70
C ALA A 194 17.68 -32.95 -14.62
N VAL A 195 18.33 -32.19 -15.49
CA VAL A 195 17.67 -31.41 -16.55
C VAL A 195 17.23 -32.38 -17.66
N TYR A 196 16.00 -32.23 -18.13
CA TYR A 196 15.47 -32.95 -19.28
C TYR A 196 14.86 -31.97 -20.29
N ILE A 197 14.77 -32.45 -21.52
CA ILE A 197 14.10 -31.77 -22.64
C ILE A 197 13.13 -32.78 -23.26
N GLU A 198 11.87 -32.35 -23.44
CA GLU A 198 10.85 -33.15 -24.11
C GLU A 198 10.20 -32.36 -25.25
N GLU A 199 9.84 -33.07 -26.32
CA GLU A 199 9.09 -32.46 -27.44
C GLU A 199 7.67 -32.15 -27.01
N VAL A 200 7.22 -30.94 -27.35
CA VAL A 200 5.83 -30.46 -27.09
C VAL A 200 5.04 -30.66 -28.36
N GLY A 201 4.15 -31.66 -28.34
CA GLY A 201 3.26 -31.98 -29.46
C GLY A 201 2.12 -30.96 -29.63
#